data_4c53f85f18fe3d3f1e98154caf5915ad
#
_entry.id   4c53f85f18fe3d3f1e98154caf5915ad
#
_cell.length_a   1.000
_cell.length_b   1.000
_cell.length_c   1.000
_cell.angle_alpha   90.00
_cell.angle_beta   90.00
_cell.angle_gamma   90.00
#
_symmetry.space_group_name_H-M   'P 1'
#
loop_
_entity.id
_entity.type
_entity.pdbx_description
1 polymer ?
#
loop_
_entity_poly.entity_id
_entity_poly.type
_entity_poly.pdbx_seq_one_letter_code
_entity_poly.pdbx_strand_id
1 'polypeptide(L)'
;MKQYKHILRDREDAGSKLRDVIPMQKLKDENWKLIAVSRGGLEIANQISKKYNNEMDFLFSESIMAPNNDECEIARVSQTEEIVINDNLVSTFDIQYDYIYGEAHRKHEEKILSYIYQYRKGMPFASMENEVVLLIDEGSETGMKFMTALKTVLAQKPKAVYIAVPVIPSDVLELLEPFADEVFFLHNIDDYVETSLYYEDLATIDEEQIEKILGEKNEI
;
A
#
# COMPACT_ATOMS: atom_id res chain seq x y z
N MET A 1 30.70 -3.93 6.76
CA MET A 1 29.39 -3.28 6.53
C MET A 1 29.19 -3.16 5.02
N LYS A 2 28.22 -3.89 4.42
CA LYS A 2 27.80 -3.60 3.04
C LYS A 2 27.22 -2.18 3.08
N GLN A 3 27.80 -1.27 2.32
CA GLN A 3 27.28 0.07 2.16
C GLN A 3 26.05 -0.08 1.24
N TYR A 4 24.84 -0.04 1.83
CA TYR A 4 23.60 0.02 1.04
C TYR A 4 23.68 1.33 0.24
N LYS A 5 23.76 1.22 -1.06
CA LYS A 5 23.79 2.38 -1.94
C LYS A 5 22.36 2.84 -2.12
N HIS A 6 22.06 4.09 -1.75
CA HIS A 6 20.81 4.71 -2.14
C HIS A 6 20.64 4.58 -3.66
N ILE A 7 19.55 3.94 -4.08
CA ILE A 7 19.27 3.63 -5.50
C ILE A 7 18.17 4.53 -6.07
N LEU A 8 17.45 5.20 -5.16
CA LEU A 8 16.41 6.17 -5.44
C LEU A 8 16.74 7.47 -4.70
N ARG A 9 16.47 8.61 -5.32
CA ARG A 9 16.65 9.90 -4.68
C ARG A 9 15.54 10.17 -3.66
N ASP A 10 14.30 10.13 -4.11
CA ASP A 10 13.09 10.42 -3.36
C ASP A 10 11.87 9.73 -3.99
N ARG A 11 10.67 9.94 -3.47
CA ARG A 11 9.42 9.37 -4.01
C ARG A 11 9.06 9.93 -5.39
N GLU A 12 9.45 11.16 -5.70
CA GLU A 12 9.23 11.74 -7.02
C GLU A 12 10.07 11.02 -8.07
N ASP A 13 11.35 10.79 -7.79
CA ASP A 13 12.26 10.00 -8.64
C ASP A 13 11.73 8.57 -8.81
N ALA A 14 11.31 7.92 -7.72
CA ALA A 14 10.73 6.58 -7.71
C ALA A 14 9.48 6.48 -8.59
N GLY A 15 8.51 7.36 -8.39
CA GLY A 15 7.28 7.40 -9.19
C GLY A 15 7.54 7.72 -10.67
N SER A 16 8.53 8.57 -10.96
CA SER A 16 8.95 8.85 -12.33
C SER A 16 9.53 7.62 -13.02
N LYS A 17 10.42 6.89 -12.34
CA LYS A 17 11.03 5.66 -12.87
C LYS A 17 10.02 4.51 -13.01
N LEU A 18 9.05 4.39 -12.09
CA LEU A 18 7.99 3.39 -12.22
C LEU A 18 7.16 3.56 -13.50
N ARG A 19 6.98 4.78 -14.00
CA ARG A 19 6.31 5.00 -15.29
C ARG A 19 7.03 4.37 -16.48
N ASP A 20 8.33 4.04 -16.35
CA ASP A 20 9.09 3.41 -17.42
C ASP A 20 8.86 1.88 -17.47
N VAL A 21 8.42 1.28 -16.36
CA VAL A 21 8.15 -0.16 -16.27
C VAL A 21 6.65 -0.48 -16.29
N ILE A 22 5.79 0.45 -15.90
CA ILE A 22 4.33 0.31 -16.01
C ILE A 22 3.91 0.52 -17.47
N PRO A 23 3.00 -0.31 -18.03
CA PRO A 23 2.49 -0.11 -19.40
C PRO A 23 1.55 1.10 -19.46
N MET A 24 2.13 2.31 -19.44
CA MET A 24 1.40 3.57 -19.25
C MET A 24 0.32 3.82 -20.33
N GLN A 25 0.50 3.30 -21.56
CA GLN A 25 -0.55 3.45 -22.58
C GLN A 25 -1.77 2.58 -22.22
N LYS A 26 -1.56 1.34 -21.77
CA LYS A 26 -2.62 0.44 -21.31
C LYS A 26 -3.33 1.00 -20.08
N LEU A 27 -2.57 1.57 -19.13
CA LEU A 27 -3.09 2.24 -17.94
C LEU A 27 -4.06 3.38 -18.34
N LYS A 28 -3.72 4.17 -19.35
CA LYS A 28 -4.59 5.23 -19.89
C LYS A 28 -5.83 4.66 -20.58
N ASP A 29 -5.64 3.72 -21.51
CA ASP A 29 -6.70 3.23 -22.39
C ASP A 29 -7.77 2.45 -21.63
N GLU A 30 -7.37 1.74 -20.56
CA GLU A 30 -8.26 0.99 -19.66
C GLU A 30 -8.68 1.81 -18.42
N ASN A 31 -8.24 3.05 -18.30
CA ASN A 31 -8.54 3.96 -17.16
C ASN A 31 -8.29 3.32 -15.79
N TRP A 32 -7.06 2.82 -15.57
CA TRP A 32 -6.74 2.14 -14.31
C TRP A 32 -6.94 3.05 -13.09
N LYS A 33 -7.53 2.50 -12.03
CA LYS A 33 -7.64 3.16 -10.73
C LYS A 33 -6.36 2.98 -9.94
N LEU A 34 -5.78 4.07 -9.48
CA LEU A 34 -4.53 4.08 -8.71
C LEU A 34 -4.88 4.10 -7.22
N ILE A 35 -4.52 3.05 -6.50
CA ILE A 35 -4.83 2.90 -5.08
C ILE A 35 -3.53 2.88 -4.27
N ALA A 36 -3.25 3.97 -3.57
CA ALA A 36 -2.17 4.00 -2.62
C ALA A 36 -2.49 3.13 -1.39
N VAL A 37 -1.52 2.37 -0.88
CA VAL A 37 -1.68 1.53 0.31
C VAL A 37 -0.92 2.06 1.53
N SER A 38 -0.20 3.17 1.35
CA SER A 38 0.49 3.92 2.41
C SER A 38 0.54 5.41 2.08
N ARG A 39 0.95 6.24 3.06
CA ARG A 39 1.19 7.68 2.84
C ARG A 39 2.24 7.90 1.76
N GLY A 40 3.37 7.16 1.80
CA GLY A 40 4.42 7.25 0.78
C GLY A 40 3.97 6.76 -0.58
N GLY A 41 3.16 5.69 -0.61
CA GLY A 41 2.52 5.20 -1.83
C GLY A 41 1.62 6.25 -2.48
N LEU A 42 0.98 7.12 -1.69
CA LEU A 42 0.12 8.20 -2.21
C LEU A 42 0.91 9.23 -3.03
N GLU A 43 2.11 9.62 -2.56
CA GLU A 43 2.97 10.53 -3.32
C GLU A 43 3.45 9.90 -4.63
N ILE A 44 3.84 8.62 -4.60
CA ILE A 44 4.23 7.87 -5.80
C ILE A 44 3.02 7.73 -6.77
N ALA A 45 1.84 7.39 -6.26
CA ALA A 45 0.62 7.33 -7.07
C ALA A 45 0.31 8.67 -7.74
N ASN A 46 0.48 9.77 -7.02
CA ASN A 46 0.34 11.12 -7.57
C ASN A 46 1.33 11.38 -8.72
N GLN A 47 2.60 10.98 -8.57
CA GLN A 47 3.58 11.11 -9.65
C GLN A 47 3.20 10.28 -10.90
N ILE A 48 2.71 9.05 -10.70
CA ILE A 48 2.24 8.20 -11.81
C ILE A 48 1.03 8.84 -12.49
N SER A 49 0.06 9.34 -11.72
CA SER A 49 -1.19 9.92 -12.23
C SER A 49 -0.99 11.23 -13.02
N LYS A 50 0.06 12.00 -12.75
CA LYS A 50 0.33 13.29 -13.42
C LYS A 50 0.34 13.20 -14.94
N LYS A 51 0.67 12.04 -15.51
CA LYS A 51 0.77 11.87 -16.96
C LYS A 51 -0.61 11.87 -17.64
N TYR A 52 -1.62 11.25 -17.02
CA TYR A 52 -2.94 11.05 -17.63
C TYR A 52 -4.12 11.41 -16.73
N ASN A 53 -3.86 11.97 -15.58
CA ASN A 53 -4.87 12.35 -14.58
C ASN A 53 -5.81 11.21 -14.18
N ASN A 54 -5.24 10.01 -13.95
CA ASN A 54 -6.01 8.86 -13.51
C ASN A 54 -6.70 9.11 -12.16
N GLU A 55 -7.84 8.47 -11.97
CA GLU A 55 -8.52 8.41 -10.67
C GLU A 55 -7.60 7.77 -9.63
N MET A 56 -7.53 8.38 -8.46
CA MET A 56 -6.64 7.95 -7.38
C MET A 56 -7.38 7.97 -6.04
N ASP A 57 -7.17 6.94 -5.24
CA ASP A 57 -7.69 6.87 -3.87
C ASP A 57 -6.62 6.30 -2.91
N PHE A 58 -6.88 6.38 -1.62
CA PHE A 58 -6.02 5.86 -0.57
C PHE A 58 -6.77 4.80 0.25
N LEU A 59 -6.28 3.56 0.21
CA LEU A 59 -6.82 2.47 1.00
C LEU A 59 -6.25 2.53 2.43
N PHE A 60 -7.11 2.83 3.39
CA PHE A 60 -6.72 2.90 4.80
C PHE A 60 -6.64 1.51 5.42
N SER A 61 -5.56 1.26 6.12
CA SER A 61 -5.35 0.04 6.89
C SER A 61 -4.47 0.32 8.11
N GLU A 62 -4.66 -0.44 9.18
CA GLU A 62 -3.90 -0.32 10.43
C GLU A 62 -3.25 -1.64 10.83
N SER A 63 -2.01 -1.56 11.28
CA SER A 63 -1.27 -2.70 11.79
C SER A 63 -1.75 -3.12 13.17
N ILE A 64 -1.76 -4.42 13.44
CA ILE A 64 -1.99 -5.02 14.74
C ILE A 64 -0.66 -5.63 15.19
N MET A 65 -0.12 -5.06 16.27
CA MET A 65 1.18 -5.48 16.81
C MET A 65 1.02 -6.61 17.81
N ALA A 66 2.08 -7.39 17.99
CA ALA A 66 2.13 -8.41 19.04
C ALA A 66 2.00 -7.78 20.42
N PRO A 67 1.36 -8.47 21.40
CA PRO A 67 1.30 -7.99 22.77
C PRO A 67 2.70 -7.68 23.32
N ASN A 68 2.87 -6.47 23.86
CA ASN A 68 4.13 -5.99 24.43
C ASN A 68 5.32 -5.90 23.44
N ASN A 69 5.06 -5.87 22.14
CA ASN A 69 6.07 -5.65 21.12
C ASN A 69 5.50 -4.80 19.97
N ASP A 70 5.73 -3.50 20.04
CA ASP A 70 5.22 -2.51 19.08
C ASP A 70 5.98 -2.51 17.74
N GLU A 71 7.00 -3.35 17.58
CA GLU A 71 7.75 -3.50 16.34
C GLU A 71 7.38 -4.77 15.56
N CYS A 72 6.59 -5.67 16.16
CA CYS A 72 6.19 -6.94 15.54
C CYS A 72 4.75 -6.89 15.04
N GLU A 73 4.55 -6.59 13.76
CA GLU A 73 3.23 -6.64 13.11
C GLU A 73 2.80 -8.10 12.90
N ILE A 74 1.74 -8.52 13.58
CA ILE A 74 1.18 -9.88 13.49
C ILE A 74 -0.06 -9.98 12.63
N ALA A 75 -0.75 -8.85 12.42
CA ALA A 75 -1.93 -8.77 11.56
C ALA A 75 -2.14 -7.32 11.10
N ARG A 76 -3.02 -7.15 10.11
CA ARG A 76 -3.44 -5.83 9.63
C ARG A 76 -4.92 -5.85 9.29
N VAL A 77 -5.62 -4.77 9.63
CA VAL A 77 -7.04 -4.58 9.29
C VAL A 77 -7.20 -3.46 8.27
N SER A 78 -8.08 -3.66 7.29
CA SER A 78 -8.44 -2.64 6.30
C SER A 78 -9.69 -1.85 6.69
N GLN A 79 -9.99 -0.82 5.92
CA GLN A 79 -11.18 0.01 6.05
C GLN A 79 -12.50 -0.73 5.78
N THR A 80 -12.47 -1.91 5.18
CA THR A 80 -13.62 -2.79 4.97
C THR A 80 -13.64 -3.94 5.98
N GLU A 81 -12.88 -3.82 7.06
CA GLU A 81 -12.71 -4.82 8.12
C GLU A 81 -12.10 -6.16 7.66
N GLU A 82 -11.52 -6.20 6.44
CA GLU A 82 -10.72 -7.35 6.03
C GLU A 82 -9.45 -7.42 6.87
N ILE A 83 -9.18 -8.61 7.44
CA ILE A 83 -8.00 -8.84 8.30
C ILE A 83 -7.07 -9.83 7.62
N VAL A 84 -5.79 -9.48 7.52
CA VAL A 84 -4.70 -10.40 7.15
C VAL A 84 -3.89 -10.70 8.39
N ILE A 85 -3.63 -11.98 8.64
CA ILE A 85 -2.95 -12.48 9.83
C ILE A 85 -1.67 -13.20 9.41
N ASN A 86 -0.58 -12.95 10.10
CA ASN A 86 0.65 -13.74 10.00
C ASN A 86 0.57 -14.93 10.97
N ASP A 87 -0.02 -16.04 10.52
CA ASP A 87 -0.25 -17.23 11.34
C ASP A 87 1.03 -17.83 11.93
N ASN A 88 2.17 -17.66 11.25
CA ASN A 88 3.46 -18.12 11.74
C ASN A 88 3.89 -17.34 12.99
N LEU A 89 3.77 -16.01 12.98
CA LEU A 89 4.07 -15.19 14.16
C LEU A 89 3.07 -15.42 15.27
N VAL A 90 1.78 -15.49 14.95
CA VAL A 90 0.71 -15.75 15.92
C VAL A 90 0.94 -17.07 16.64
N SER A 91 1.25 -18.14 15.91
CA SER A 91 1.53 -19.45 16.49
C SER A 91 2.85 -19.48 17.26
N THR A 92 3.91 -18.81 16.78
CA THR A 92 5.22 -18.75 17.44
C THR A 92 5.15 -18.05 18.79
N PHE A 93 4.34 -17.00 18.90
CA PHE A 93 4.19 -16.20 20.12
C PHE A 93 2.98 -16.62 20.98
N ASP A 94 2.29 -17.70 20.63
CA ASP A 94 1.08 -18.21 21.33
C ASP A 94 0.01 -17.10 21.52
N ILE A 95 -0.20 -16.27 20.48
CA ILE A 95 -1.14 -15.17 20.54
C ILE A 95 -2.55 -15.69 20.24
N GLN A 96 -3.51 -15.33 21.09
CA GLN A 96 -4.90 -15.73 20.89
C GLN A 96 -5.58 -14.90 19.81
N TYR A 97 -6.37 -15.54 18.93
CA TYR A 97 -7.10 -14.84 17.86
C TYR A 97 -8.08 -13.80 18.38
N ASP A 98 -8.67 -14.01 19.59
CA ASP A 98 -9.56 -13.03 20.24
C ASP A 98 -8.86 -11.67 20.45
N TYR A 99 -7.56 -11.68 20.77
CA TYR A 99 -6.76 -10.46 20.86
C TYR A 99 -6.70 -9.75 19.49
N ILE A 100 -6.42 -10.51 18.42
CA ILE A 100 -6.28 -9.96 17.07
C ILE A 100 -7.60 -9.34 16.60
N TYR A 101 -8.72 -10.05 16.77
CA TYR A 101 -10.04 -9.53 16.37
C TYR A 101 -10.47 -8.34 17.22
N GLY A 102 -10.17 -8.36 18.52
CA GLY A 102 -10.41 -7.22 19.41
C GLY A 102 -9.64 -5.97 19.01
N GLU A 103 -8.34 -6.12 18.73
CA GLU A 103 -7.48 -5.03 18.24
C GLU A 103 -7.89 -4.54 16.85
N ALA A 104 -8.28 -5.44 15.94
CA ALA A 104 -8.77 -5.09 14.62
C ALA A 104 -10.00 -4.18 14.71
N HIS A 105 -10.98 -4.57 15.51
CA HIS A 105 -12.18 -3.77 15.74
C HIS A 105 -11.84 -2.41 16.37
N ARG A 106 -10.99 -2.40 17.41
CA ARG A 106 -10.56 -1.17 18.05
C ARG A 106 -9.82 -0.23 17.08
N LYS A 107 -8.89 -0.75 16.28
CA LYS A 107 -8.15 0.04 15.28
C LYS A 107 -9.07 0.59 14.19
N HIS A 108 -10.04 -0.20 13.77
CA HIS A 108 -11.04 0.26 12.80
C HIS A 108 -11.84 1.43 13.35
N GLU A 109 -12.44 1.29 14.54
CA GLU A 109 -13.26 2.33 15.16
C GLU A 109 -12.48 3.60 15.52
N GLU A 110 -11.28 3.46 16.13
CA GLU A 110 -10.54 4.60 16.66
C GLU A 110 -9.67 5.31 15.62
N LYS A 111 -9.20 4.59 14.57
CA LYS A 111 -8.25 5.14 13.60
C LYS A 111 -8.81 5.21 12.19
N ILE A 112 -9.26 4.08 11.65
CA ILE A 112 -9.65 4.00 10.24
C ILE A 112 -10.88 4.87 9.95
N LEU A 113 -11.91 4.85 10.82
CA LEU A 113 -13.07 5.72 10.65
C LEU A 113 -12.69 7.21 10.74
N SER A 114 -11.72 7.55 11.59
CA SER A 114 -11.19 8.92 11.65
C SER A 114 -10.54 9.33 10.31
N TYR A 115 -9.73 8.47 9.69
CA TYR A 115 -9.12 8.73 8.37
C TYR A 115 -10.18 8.84 7.26
N ILE A 116 -11.18 7.97 7.25
CA ILE A 116 -12.29 8.04 6.30
C ILE A 116 -13.02 9.38 6.42
N TYR A 117 -13.28 9.82 7.65
CA TYR A 117 -13.92 11.11 7.88
C TYR A 117 -13.04 12.29 7.44
N GLN A 118 -11.76 12.28 7.84
CA GLN A 118 -10.82 13.35 7.55
C GLN A 118 -10.55 13.49 6.04
N TYR A 119 -10.19 12.40 5.38
CA TYR A 119 -9.69 12.44 3.99
C TYR A 119 -10.77 12.23 2.93
N ARG A 120 -11.86 11.54 3.26
CA ARG A 120 -12.98 11.30 2.35
C ARG A 120 -14.31 11.90 2.81
N LYS A 121 -14.33 12.71 3.87
CA LYS A 121 -15.55 13.34 4.42
C LYS A 121 -16.67 12.32 4.70
N GLY A 122 -16.29 11.11 5.14
CA GLY A 122 -17.20 10.00 5.41
C GLY A 122 -17.67 9.22 4.19
N MET A 123 -17.19 9.55 2.98
CA MET A 123 -17.53 8.77 1.78
C MET A 123 -16.90 7.37 1.83
N PRO A 124 -17.62 6.33 1.41
CA PRO A 124 -17.07 4.97 1.36
C PRO A 124 -15.92 4.86 0.35
N PHE A 125 -15.17 3.79 0.46
CA PHE A 125 -14.19 3.40 -0.55
C PHE A 125 -14.90 3.18 -1.90
N ALA A 126 -14.34 3.72 -2.97
CA ALA A 126 -14.91 3.58 -4.30
C ALA A 126 -15.04 2.11 -4.70
N SER A 127 -16.06 1.76 -5.48
CA SER A 127 -16.21 0.40 -5.98
C SER A 127 -15.08 0.07 -6.95
N MET A 128 -14.52 -1.14 -6.79
CA MET A 128 -13.51 -1.73 -7.70
C MET A 128 -14.11 -2.81 -8.60
N GLU A 129 -15.44 -3.00 -8.57
CA GLU A 129 -16.12 -4.02 -9.37
C GLU A 129 -15.92 -3.77 -10.87
N ASN A 130 -15.39 -4.77 -11.57
CA ASN A 130 -15.03 -4.73 -12.99
C ASN A 130 -13.97 -3.65 -13.37
N GLU A 131 -13.32 -3.02 -12.39
CA GLU A 131 -12.25 -2.04 -12.61
C GLU A 131 -10.89 -2.71 -12.73
N VAL A 132 -9.96 -2.04 -13.38
CA VAL A 132 -8.53 -2.39 -13.35
C VAL A 132 -7.85 -1.54 -12.28
N VAL A 133 -7.23 -2.19 -11.32
CA VAL A 133 -6.66 -1.55 -10.11
C VAL A 133 -5.15 -1.68 -10.11
N LEU A 134 -4.45 -0.60 -9.79
CA LEU A 134 -3.02 -0.58 -9.51
C LEU A 134 -2.78 -0.20 -8.05
N LEU A 135 -2.33 -1.15 -7.23
CA LEU A 135 -1.94 -0.94 -5.84
C LEU A 135 -0.52 -0.38 -5.79
N ILE A 136 -0.29 0.68 -5.00
CA ILE A 136 0.98 1.43 -5.04
C ILE A 136 1.50 1.67 -3.62
N ASP A 137 2.79 1.34 -3.39
CA ASP A 137 3.55 1.70 -2.19
C ASP A 137 4.96 2.21 -2.55
N GLU A 138 5.66 2.80 -1.58
CA GLU A 138 7.07 3.24 -1.70
C GLU A 138 8.07 2.11 -1.50
N GLY A 139 7.65 1.03 -0.85
CA GLY A 139 8.40 -0.18 -0.53
C GLY A 139 7.55 -1.11 0.32
N SER A 140 7.94 -2.36 0.42
CA SER A 140 7.19 -3.33 1.21
C SER A 140 8.15 -4.29 1.91
N GLU A 141 8.25 -4.20 3.23
CA GLU A 141 9.18 -5.02 4.03
C GLU A 141 8.63 -6.42 4.31
N THR A 142 7.34 -6.53 4.57
CA THR A 142 6.67 -7.77 4.98
C THR A 142 5.56 -8.22 4.05
N GLY A 143 5.19 -7.40 3.08
CA GLY A 143 4.04 -7.65 2.21
C GLY A 143 2.66 -7.43 2.86
N MET A 144 2.57 -7.23 4.18
CA MET A 144 1.29 -7.18 4.91
C MET A 144 0.34 -6.09 4.38
N LYS A 145 0.85 -4.90 4.04
CA LYS A 145 0.04 -3.82 3.45
C LYS A 145 -0.58 -4.23 2.12
N PHE A 146 0.24 -4.78 1.23
CA PHE A 146 -0.25 -5.26 -0.08
C PHE A 146 -1.22 -6.44 0.06
N MET A 147 -0.93 -7.41 0.92
CA MET A 147 -1.84 -8.54 1.15
C MET A 147 -3.20 -8.07 1.68
N THR A 148 -3.21 -7.08 2.58
CA THR A 148 -4.46 -6.51 3.10
C THR A 148 -5.20 -5.75 2.00
N ALA A 149 -4.50 -4.98 1.17
CA ALA A 149 -5.09 -4.26 0.04
C ALA A 149 -5.62 -5.23 -1.03
N LEU A 150 -4.85 -6.27 -1.37
CA LEU A 150 -5.28 -7.32 -2.29
C LEU A 150 -6.55 -8.00 -1.80
N LYS A 151 -6.61 -8.42 -0.52
CA LYS A 151 -7.80 -9.04 0.06
C LYS A 151 -9.01 -8.11 -0.03
N THR A 152 -8.84 -6.83 0.30
CA THR A 152 -9.89 -5.80 0.23
C THR A 152 -10.41 -5.59 -1.19
N VAL A 153 -9.50 -5.48 -2.16
CA VAL A 153 -9.84 -5.17 -3.56
C VAL A 153 -10.42 -6.41 -4.27
N LEU A 154 -9.81 -7.60 -4.08
CA LEU A 154 -10.27 -8.84 -4.70
C LEU A 154 -11.68 -9.24 -4.23
N ALA A 155 -12.06 -8.92 -2.98
CA ALA A 155 -13.42 -9.12 -2.48
C ALA A 155 -14.49 -8.36 -3.29
N GLN A 156 -14.09 -7.27 -3.97
CA GLN A 156 -14.97 -6.46 -4.83
C GLN A 156 -15.02 -6.93 -6.31
N LYS A 157 -14.34 -8.02 -6.66
CA LYS A 157 -14.31 -8.61 -8.01
C LYS A 157 -13.84 -7.64 -9.10
N PRO A 158 -12.63 -7.07 -8.97
CA PRO A 158 -12.04 -6.25 -10.01
C PRO A 158 -11.82 -7.06 -11.30
N LYS A 159 -11.66 -6.37 -12.43
CA LYS A 159 -11.29 -6.98 -13.71
C LYS A 159 -9.84 -7.49 -13.70
N ALA A 160 -8.94 -6.72 -13.09
CA ALA A 160 -7.53 -7.06 -12.90
C ALA A 160 -6.95 -6.26 -11.73
N VAL A 161 -5.92 -6.83 -11.07
CA VAL A 161 -5.18 -6.15 -9.98
C VAL A 161 -3.70 -6.23 -10.26
N TYR A 162 -3.08 -5.07 -10.34
CA TYR A 162 -1.64 -4.89 -10.50
C TYR A 162 -1.03 -4.28 -9.24
N ILE A 163 0.27 -4.47 -9.05
CA ILE A 163 1.05 -3.84 -7.98
C ILE A 163 2.17 -3.01 -8.61
N ALA A 164 2.46 -1.84 -8.06
CA ALA A 164 3.63 -1.04 -8.39
C ALA A 164 4.38 -0.63 -7.13
N VAL A 165 5.65 -0.99 -7.06
CA VAL A 165 6.50 -0.73 -5.91
C VAL A 165 7.95 -0.51 -6.36
N PRO A 166 8.65 0.57 -5.93
CA PRO A 166 10.02 0.84 -6.37
C PRO A 166 11.03 -0.20 -5.88
N VAL A 167 10.90 -0.64 -4.63
CA VAL A 167 11.81 -1.60 -4.00
C VAL A 167 10.99 -2.68 -3.27
N ILE A 168 11.37 -3.94 -3.48
CA ILE A 168 10.66 -5.08 -2.91
C ILE A 168 11.63 -6.22 -2.57
N PRO A 169 11.50 -6.88 -1.39
CA PRO A 169 12.22 -8.12 -1.08
C PRO A 169 11.78 -9.26 -2.01
N SER A 170 12.71 -10.18 -2.31
CA SER A 170 12.42 -11.33 -3.18
C SER A 170 11.34 -12.25 -2.61
N ASP A 171 11.34 -12.49 -1.31
CA ASP A 171 10.34 -13.32 -0.63
C ASP A 171 8.95 -12.65 -0.60
N VAL A 172 8.89 -11.32 -0.50
CA VAL A 172 7.63 -10.57 -0.61
C VAL A 172 7.10 -10.57 -2.04
N LEU A 173 7.98 -10.45 -3.04
CA LEU A 173 7.57 -10.57 -4.45
C LEU A 173 6.92 -11.94 -4.71
N GLU A 174 7.59 -13.03 -4.30
CA GLU A 174 7.05 -14.40 -4.41
C GLU A 174 5.71 -14.58 -3.66
N LEU A 175 5.54 -13.90 -2.52
CA LEU A 175 4.29 -13.90 -1.76
C LEU A 175 3.14 -13.23 -2.51
N LEU A 176 3.40 -12.14 -3.24
CA LEU A 176 2.38 -11.31 -3.89
C LEU A 176 2.00 -11.79 -5.30
N GLU A 177 2.93 -12.35 -6.05
CA GLU A 177 2.71 -12.80 -7.44
C GLU A 177 1.49 -13.71 -7.64
N PRO A 178 1.13 -14.65 -6.74
CA PRO A 178 -0.05 -15.48 -6.91
C PRO A 178 -1.40 -14.74 -6.84
N PHE A 179 -1.42 -13.51 -6.31
CA PHE A 179 -2.63 -12.74 -6.04
C PHE A 179 -2.79 -11.50 -6.92
N ALA A 180 -1.77 -11.13 -7.68
CA ALA A 180 -1.79 -10.00 -8.60
C ALA A 180 -1.59 -10.50 -10.04
N ASP A 181 -2.19 -9.81 -11.02
CA ASP A 181 -2.00 -10.13 -12.44
C ASP A 181 -0.54 -9.82 -12.88
N GLU A 182 0.09 -8.81 -12.31
CA GLU A 182 1.50 -8.48 -12.50
C GLU A 182 1.99 -7.54 -11.38
N VAL A 183 3.28 -7.66 -11.02
CA VAL A 183 3.97 -6.79 -10.07
C VAL A 183 5.03 -5.99 -10.81
N PHE A 184 4.87 -4.67 -10.89
CA PHE A 184 5.83 -3.74 -11.47
C PHE A 184 6.77 -3.23 -10.39
N PHE A 185 8.07 -3.44 -10.55
CA PHE A 185 9.09 -2.99 -9.60
C PHE A 185 10.32 -2.46 -10.32
N LEU A 186 11.14 -1.66 -9.62
CA LEU A 186 12.42 -1.19 -10.12
C LEU A 186 13.57 -2.07 -9.63
N HIS A 187 13.51 -2.46 -8.37
CA HIS A 187 14.55 -3.27 -7.73
C HIS A 187 13.95 -4.37 -6.87
N ASN A 188 14.29 -5.61 -7.19
CA ASN A 188 14.08 -6.78 -6.35
C ASN A 188 15.36 -7.03 -5.52
N ILE A 189 15.25 -7.22 -4.21
CA ILE A 189 16.37 -7.19 -3.28
C ILE A 189 16.32 -8.40 -2.34
N ASP A 190 17.33 -9.28 -2.43
CA ASP A 190 17.40 -10.50 -1.62
C ASP A 190 17.69 -10.21 -0.13
N ASP A 191 18.67 -9.32 0.14
CA ASP A 191 19.07 -8.94 1.51
C ASP A 191 18.37 -7.63 1.92
N TYR A 192 17.04 -7.59 1.82
CA TYR A 192 16.26 -6.39 2.18
C TYR A 192 16.31 -6.14 3.70
N VAL A 193 16.44 -4.88 4.10
CA VAL A 193 16.46 -4.50 5.52
C VAL A 193 15.28 -3.61 5.86
N GLU A 194 15.26 -2.39 5.35
CA GLU A 194 14.16 -1.45 5.51
C GLU A 194 14.09 -0.51 4.31
N THR A 195 12.91 -0.04 3.98
CA THR A 195 12.63 0.81 2.80
C THR A 195 13.50 2.06 2.76
N SER A 196 13.71 2.71 3.90
CA SER A 196 14.44 3.98 4.01
C SER A 196 15.89 3.91 3.52
N LEU A 197 16.53 2.74 3.62
CA LEU A 197 17.93 2.54 3.20
C LEU A 197 18.13 2.62 1.68
N TYR A 198 17.06 2.54 0.90
CA TYR A 198 17.13 2.56 -0.56
C TYR A 198 16.85 3.93 -1.15
N TYR A 199 16.48 4.90 -0.31
CA TYR A 199 16.23 6.28 -0.69
C TYR A 199 17.29 7.23 -0.09
N GLU A 200 17.68 8.26 -0.83
CA GLU A 200 18.52 9.35 -0.30
C GLU A 200 17.71 10.24 0.64
N ASP A 201 16.44 10.51 0.27
CA ASP A 201 15.50 11.27 1.07
C ASP A 201 14.13 10.54 1.08
N LEU A 202 13.69 10.16 2.27
CA LEU A 202 12.37 9.56 2.51
C LEU A 202 11.69 10.30 3.68
N ALA A 203 11.48 11.61 3.52
CA ALA A 203 10.84 12.44 4.52
C ALA A 203 9.44 11.96 4.87
N THR A 204 9.02 12.16 6.11
CA THR A 204 7.66 11.84 6.55
C THR A 204 6.64 12.72 5.82
N ILE A 205 5.58 12.12 5.30
CA ILE A 205 4.47 12.83 4.68
C ILE A 205 3.49 13.24 5.78
N ASP A 206 3.24 14.54 5.89
CA ASP A 206 2.30 15.11 6.85
C ASP A 206 0.84 15.08 6.35
N GLU A 207 -0.08 15.42 7.23
CA GLU A 207 -1.53 15.41 6.94
C GLU A 207 -1.91 16.44 5.87
N GLU A 208 -1.28 17.61 5.87
CA GLU A 208 -1.54 18.66 4.89
C GLU A 208 -1.15 18.22 3.47
N GLN A 209 -0.05 17.51 3.34
CA GLN A 209 0.39 16.93 2.06
C GLN A 209 -0.60 15.86 1.56
N ILE A 210 -1.11 15.01 2.46
CA ILE A 210 -2.13 14.00 2.11
C ILE A 210 -3.41 14.69 1.65
N GLU A 211 -3.92 15.66 2.40
CA GLU A 211 -5.12 16.42 2.06
C GLU A 211 -4.99 17.14 0.72
N LYS A 212 -3.84 17.74 0.47
CA LYS A 212 -3.53 18.41 -0.80
C LYS A 212 -3.59 17.43 -1.98
N ILE A 213 -2.90 16.28 -1.88
CA ILE A 213 -2.85 15.28 -2.96
C ILE A 213 -4.25 14.73 -3.26
N LEU A 214 -5.04 14.41 -2.22
CA LEU A 214 -6.40 13.89 -2.37
C LEU A 214 -7.39 14.99 -2.78
N GLY A 215 -7.22 16.22 -2.30
CA GLY A 215 -8.08 17.37 -2.60
C GLY A 215 -7.95 17.82 -4.06
N GLU A 216 -6.76 17.91 -4.60
CA GLU A 216 -6.50 18.27 -6.01
C GLU A 216 -7.18 17.30 -6.99
N LYS A 217 -7.56 16.09 -6.56
CA LYS A 217 -8.23 15.08 -7.39
C LYS A 217 -9.75 15.06 -7.25
N ASN A 218 -10.29 15.64 -6.17
CA ASN A 218 -11.73 15.66 -5.89
C ASN A 218 -12.43 16.93 -6.39
N GLU A 219 -11.72 17.87 -7.02
CA GLU A 219 -12.27 19.13 -7.56
C GLU A 219 -12.60 19.07 -9.07
N ILE A 220 -12.63 17.86 -9.67
CA ILE A 220 -12.93 17.68 -11.11
C ILE A 220 -14.30 17.04 -11.32
#